data_ffb3d5ad491f4b8e4d6ac5ad4d98e316
#
_entry.id   ffb3d5ad491f4b8e4d6ac5ad4d98e316
#
_cell.length_a   1.000
_cell.length_b   1.000
_cell.length_c   1.000
_cell.angle_alpha   90.00
_cell.angle_beta   90.00
_cell.angle_gamma   90.00
#
_symmetry.space_group_name_H-M   'P 1'
#
loop_
_entity.id
_entity.type
_entity.pdbx_description
1 polymer ?
#
loop_
_entity_poly.entity_id
_entity_poly.type
_entity_poly.pdbx_seq_one_letter_code
_entity_poly.pdbx_strand_id
1 'polypeptide(L)'
;MLEATILDQVRSIFQPLEARYTFHITCNPEHEQAGEMIDFLNDIASCSDKLSCQVTETDEPKLEFTLLKEGKETGIKFRAVPGGHEFSSLLLAVLNADGKGKNLPDEGIGRRIKALQGPIHLQTYVSLACTNCPDIVQALNAVALLHPHITHDTIDLSLIHI
;
A
#
# COMPACT_ATOMS: atom_id res chain seq x y z
N MET A 1 -6.17 -16.66 -0.90
CA MET A 1 -7.61 -16.35 -1.07
C MET A 1 -8.19 -15.88 0.26
N LEU A 2 -8.80 -14.70 0.28
CA LEU A 2 -9.39 -14.12 1.49
C LEU A 2 -10.77 -14.73 1.77
N GLU A 3 -11.12 -14.83 3.06
CA GLU A 3 -12.44 -15.35 3.46
C GLU A 3 -13.56 -14.40 3.03
N ALA A 4 -14.73 -14.96 2.72
CA ALA A 4 -15.89 -14.20 2.24
C ALA A 4 -16.33 -13.10 3.22
N THR A 5 -16.25 -13.36 4.53
CA THR A 5 -16.58 -12.39 5.58
C THR A 5 -15.64 -11.18 5.57
N ILE A 6 -14.34 -11.42 5.32
CA ILE A 6 -13.35 -10.36 5.19
C ILE A 6 -13.62 -9.54 3.93
N LEU A 7 -13.89 -10.19 2.82
CA LEU A 7 -14.24 -9.52 1.56
C LEU A 7 -15.47 -8.62 1.71
N ASP A 8 -16.50 -9.07 2.42
CA ASP A 8 -17.69 -8.28 2.68
C ASP A 8 -17.39 -7.03 3.52
N GLN A 9 -16.51 -7.15 4.51
CA GLN A 9 -16.05 -6.01 5.29
C GLN A 9 -15.26 -5.03 4.43
N VAL A 10 -14.37 -5.52 3.59
CA VAL A 10 -13.58 -4.69 2.66
C VAL A 10 -14.47 -3.96 1.66
N ARG A 11 -15.50 -4.62 1.13
CA ARG A 11 -16.50 -3.96 0.26
C ARG A 11 -17.17 -2.80 0.97
N SER A 12 -17.56 -2.97 2.23
CA SER A 12 -18.17 -1.90 3.02
C SER A 12 -17.19 -0.74 3.26
N ILE A 13 -15.93 -1.05 3.55
CA ILE A 13 -14.88 -0.06 3.79
C ILE A 13 -14.61 0.77 2.53
N PHE A 14 -14.59 0.15 1.36
CA PHE A 14 -14.29 0.81 0.10
C PHE A 14 -15.50 1.39 -0.63
N GLN A 15 -16.70 1.24 -0.09
CA GLN A 15 -17.91 1.80 -0.69
C GLN A 15 -17.83 3.31 -0.96
N PRO A 16 -17.25 4.15 -0.09
CA PRO A 16 -17.16 5.59 -0.32
C PRO A 16 -16.09 6.04 -1.31
N LEU A 17 -15.28 5.14 -1.88
CA LEU A 17 -14.23 5.53 -2.81
C LEU A 17 -14.77 6.30 -4.02
N GLU A 18 -14.14 7.41 -4.34
CA GLU A 18 -14.48 8.26 -5.49
C GLU A 18 -13.49 8.15 -6.64
N ALA A 19 -12.18 8.16 -6.34
CA ALA A 19 -11.13 8.01 -7.34
C ALA A 19 -10.88 6.54 -7.69
N ARG A 20 -10.19 6.31 -8.79
CA ARG A 20 -9.78 4.98 -9.23
C ARG A 20 -8.35 4.70 -8.76
N TYR A 21 -8.15 3.49 -8.25
CA TYR A 21 -6.84 3.04 -7.74
C TYR A 21 -6.40 1.77 -8.45
N THR A 22 -5.12 1.66 -8.68
CA THR A 22 -4.50 0.48 -9.25
C THR A 22 -3.39 -0.01 -8.34
N PHE A 23 -3.42 -1.30 -8.03
CA PHE A 23 -2.26 -1.98 -7.44
C PHE A 23 -1.36 -2.42 -8.59
N HIS A 24 -0.28 -1.68 -8.83
CA HIS A 24 0.68 -2.02 -9.86
C HIS A 24 1.74 -2.96 -9.28
N ILE A 25 1.59 -4.23 -9.58
CA ILE A 25 2.46 -5.32 -9.11
C ILE A 25 3.64 -5.45 -10.05
N THR A 26 4.85 -5.47 -9.49
CA THR A 26 6.08 -5.81 -10.22
C THR A 26 6.72 -7.00 -9.54
N CYS A 27 6.78 -8.13 -10.20
CA CYS A 27 7.29 -9.35 -9.61
C CYS A 27 8.04 -10.22 -10.60
N ASN A 28 8.98 -11.00 -10.06
CA ASN A 28 9.54 -12.13 -10.79
C ASN A 28 8.50 -13.28 -10.70
N PRO A 29 8.05 -13.85 -11.84
CA PRO A 29 7.07 -14.94 -11.82
C PRO A 29 7.54 -16.19 -11.06
N GLU A 30 8.86 -16.37 -10.95
CA GLU A 30 9.47 -17.51 -10.23
C GLU A 30 9.59 -17.26 -8.72
N HIS A 31 9.26 -16.04 -8.25
CA HIS A 31 9.26 -15.76 -6.81
C HIS A 31 8.16 -16.56 -6.12
N GLU A 32 8.52 -17.27 -5.04
CA GLU A 32 7.62 -18.19 -4.34
C GLU A 32 6.29 -17.55 -3.88
N GLN A 33 6.27 -16.25 -3.60
CA GLN A 33 5.08 -15.51 -3.15
C GLN A 33 4.44 -14.65 -4.26
N ALA A 34 4.91 -14.73 -5.50
CA ALA A 34 4.34 -13.93 -6.59
C ALA A 34 2.85 -14.25 -6.81
N GLY A 35 2.50 -15.53 -6.88
CA GLY A 35 1.10 -15.97 -7.01
C GLY A 35 0.25 -15.51 -5.82
N GLU A 36 0.77 -15.62 -4.59
CA GLU A 36 0.07 -15.18 -3.38
C GLU A 36 -0.24 -13.69 -3.42
N MET A 37 0.73 -12.86 -3.79
CA MET A 37 0.53 -11.40 -3.91
C MET A 37 -0.54 -11.07 -4.95
N ILE A 38 -0.46 -11.67 -6.13
CA ILE A 38 -1.41 -11.44 -7.22
C ILE A 38 -2.82 -11.82 -6.79
N ASP A 39 -3.00 -13.01 -6.20
CA ASP A 39 -4.31 -13.48 -5.75
C ASP A 39 -4.86 -12.59 -4.63
N PHE A 40 -4.02 -12.23 -3.66
CA PHE A 40 -4.39 -11.36 -2.55
C PHE A 40 -4.89 -10.00 -3.04
N LEU A 41 -4.14 -9.35 -3.92
CA LEU A 41 -4.50 -8.02 -4.41
C LEU A 41 -5.71 -8.06 -5.37
N ASN A 42 -5.87 -9.13 -6.14
CA ASN A 42 -7.08 -9.34 -6.94
C ASN A 42 -8.32 -9.54 -6.07
N ASP A 43 -8.21 -10.29 -4.97
CA ASP A 43 -9.30 -10.43 -4.00
C ASP A 43 -9.71 -9.06 -3.45
N ILE A 44 -8.75 -8.23 -3.04
CA ILE A 44 -9.02 -6.85 -2.57
C ILE A 44 -9.65 -6.00 -3.68
N ALA A 45 -9.10 -6.05 -4.89
CA ALA A 45 -9.60 -5.27 -6.03
C ALA A 45 -11.02 -5.67 -6.42
N SER A 46 -11.40 -6.93 -6.21
CA SER A 46 -12.77 -7.41 -6.48
C SER A 46 -13.83 -6.75 -5.56
N CYS A 47 -13.39 -6.11 -4.49
CA CYS A 47 -14.29 -5.49 -3.50
C CYS A 47 -14.81 -4.11 -3.92
N SER A 48 -14.30 -3.53 -4.99
CA SER A 48 -14.75 -2.23 -5.49
C SER A 48 -14.51 -2.11 -7.00
N ASP A 49 -15.45 -1.50 -7.71
CA ASP A 49 -15.27 -1.16 -9.14
C ASP A 49 -14.25 -0.02 -9.34
N LYS A 50 -13.81 0.62 -8.27
CA LYS A 50 -12.77 1.65 -8.27
C LYS A 50 -11.36 1.07 -8.15
N LEU A 51 -11.22 -0.22 -7.87
CA LEU A 51 -9.94 -0.90 -7.69
C LEU A 51 -9.63 -1.82 -8.86
N SER A 52 -8.36 -1.87 -9.24
CA SER A 52 -7.85 -2.79 -10.26
C SER A 52 -6.42 -3.23 -9.93
N CYS A 53 -6.00 -4.32 -10.55
CA CYS A 53 -4.61 -4.77 -10.51
C CYS A 53 -3.99 -4.71 -11.89
N GLN A 54 -2.70 -4.38 -11.93
CA GLN A 54 -1.86 -4.46 -13.12
C GLN A 54 -0.59 -5.20 -12.74
N VAL A 55 -0.18 -6.18 -13.54
CA VAL A 55 1.02 -6.98 -13.29
C VAL A 55 2.06 -6.70 -14.36
N THR A 56 3.27 -6.40 -13.92
CA THR A 56 4.47 -6.31 -14.76
C THR A 56 5.47 -7.35 -14.28
N GLU A 57 5.86 -8.24 -15.17
CA GLU A 57 6.86 -9.27 -14.89
C GLU A 57 8.27 -8.72 -15.09
N THR A 58 9.20 -9.20 -14.28
CA THR A 58 10.62 -8.86 -14.37
C THR A 58 11.49 -10.07 -14.06
N ASP A 59 12.67 -10.12 -14.64
CA ASP A 59 13.69 -11.14 -14.33
C ASP A 59 14.45 -10.83 -13.04
N GLU A 60 14.31 -9.61 -12.51
CA GLU A 60 14.91 -9.22 -11.23
C GLU A 60 14.20 -9.91 -10.05
N PRO A 61 14.90 -10.19 -8.95
CA PRO A 61 14.28 -10.82 -7.78
C PRO A 61 13.41 -9.82 -7.01
N LYS A 62 12.34 -9.36 -7.64
CA LYS A 62 11.40 -8.38 -7.09
C LYS A 62 10.07 -9.02 -6.74
N LEU A 63 9.50 -8.53 -5.65
CA LEU A 63 8.12 -8.75 -5.26
C LEU A 63 7.62 -7.48 -4.59
N GLU A 64 6.90 -6.65 -5.33
CA GLU A 64 6.43 -5.38 -4.83
C GLU A 64 5.16 -4.92 -5.56
N PHE A 65 4.41 -4.02 -4.94
CA PHE A 65 3.39 -3.26 -5.66
C PHE A 65 3.38 -1.80 -5.22
N THR A 66 3.00 -0.96 -6.15
CA THR A 66 2.84 0.48 -5.94
C THR A 66 1.36 0.83 -6.02
N LEU A 67 0.90 1.69 -5.14
CA LEU A 67 -0.45 2.24 -5.20
C LEU A 67 -0.48 3.41 -6.19
N LEU A 68 -1.29 3.29 -7.24
CA LEU A 68 -1.55 4.36 -8.20
C LEU A 68 -2.94 4.95 -7.94
N LYS A 69 -3.06 6.27 -8.05
CA LYS A 69 -4.33 7.01 -8.03
C LYS A 69 -4.53 7.66 -9.39
N GLU A 70 -5.61 7.30 -10.08
CA GLU A 70 -5.90 7.79 -11.43
C GLU A 70 -4.69 7.63 -12.37
N GLY A 71 -3.99 6.50 -12.26
CA GLY A 71 -2.81 6.17 -13.05
C GLY A 71 -1.51 6.83 -12.61
N LYS A 72 -1.52 7.64 -11.53
CA LYS A 72 -0.34 8.35 -11.03
C LYS A 72 0.15 7.74 -9.72
N GLU A 73 1.47 7.69 -9.55
CA GLU A 73 2.07 7.19 -8.32
C GLU A 73 1.70 8.04 -7.10
N THR A 74 1.27 7.37 -6.02
CA THR A 74 0.99 8.04 -4.75
C THR A 74 2.21 8.22 -3.87
N GLY A 75 3.31 7.54 -4.20
CA GLY A 75 4.49 7.43 -3.35
C GLY A 75 4.46 6.26 -2.37
N ILE A 76 3.37 5.50 -2.32
CA ILE A 76 3.22 4.34 -1.42
C ILE A 76 3.57 3.06 -2.18
N LYS A 77 4.52 2.30 -1.63
CA LYS A 77 4.95 1.00 -2.13
C LYS A 77 5.01 -0.03 -1.00
N PHE A 78 4.62 -1.26 -1.30
CA PHE A 78 4.79 -2.40 -0.41
C PHE A 78 5.67 -3.46 -1.08
N ARG A 79 6.72 -3.85 -0.40
CA ARG A 79 7.51 -5.06 -0.70
C ARG A 79 7.12 -6.15 0.29
N ALA A 80 5.87 -6.52 0.24
CA ALA A 80 5.21 -7.43 1.16
C ALA A 80 3.88 -7.86 0.56
N VAL A 81 3.39 -9.03 0.95
CA VAL A 81 1.97 -9.36 0.89
C VAL A 81 1.37 -8.84 2.20
N PRO A 82 0.66 -7.69 2.22
CA PRO A 82 0.33 -6.99 3.45
C PRO A 82 -0.86 -7.62 4.18
N GLY A 83 -0.67 -8.85 4.64
CA GLY A 83 -1.55 -9.56 5.54
C GLY A 83 -1.22 -9.29 7.00
N GLY A 84 -1.76 -10.08 7.92
CA GLY A 84 -1.53 -9.94 9.34
C GLY A 84 -1.87 -8.53 9.84
N HIS A 85 -0.98 -7.94 10.64
CA HIS A 85 -1.19 -6.60 11.20
C HIS A 85 -1.08 -5.47 10.16
N GLU A 86 -0.47 -5.72 8.98
CA GLU A 86 -0.35 -4.71 7.92
C GLU A 86 -1.55 -4.69 6.95
N PHE A 87 -2.53 -5.58 7.13
CA PHE A 87 -3.74 -5.57 6.32
C PHE A 87 -4.50 -4.24 6.44
N SER A 88 -4.66 -3.75 7.67
CA SER A 88 -5.28 -2.43 7.92
C SER A 88 -4.48 -1.29 7.31
N SER A 89 -3.15 -1.41 7.24
CA SER A 89 -2.29 -0.39 6.61
C SER A 89 -2.54 -0.29 5.12
N LEU A 90 -2.76 -1.41 4.43
CA LEU A 90 -3.14 -1.40 3.02
C LEU A 90 -4.49 -0.70 2.79
N LEU A 91 -5.51 -1.09 3.56
CA LEU A 91 -6.84 -0.50 3.42
C LEU A 91 -6.81 1.01 3.70
N LEU A 92 -6.10 1.41 4.76
CA LEU A 92 -5.99 2.82 5.12
C LEU A 92 -5.18 3.63 4.10
N ALA A 93 -4.17 3.03 3.45
CA ALA A 93 -3.42 3.69 2.39
C ALA A 93 -4.36 4.12 1.24
N VAL A 94 -5.25 3.25 0.81
CA VAL A 94 -6.25 3.55 -0.24
C VAL A 94 -7.23 4.62 0.24
N LEU A 95 -7.79 4.46 1.44
CA LEU A 95 -8.75 5.43 1.99
C LEU A 95 -8.13 6.82 2.19
N ASN A 96 -6.92 6.90 2.71
CA ASN A 96 -6.23 8.18 2.91
C ASN A 96 -5.88 8.84 1.58
N ALA A 97 -5.50 8.07 0.56
CA ALA A 97 -5.28 8.60 -0.79
C ALA A 97 -6.55 9.22 -1.38
N ASP A 98 -7.73 8.70 -1.00
CA ASP A 98 -9.04 9.21 -1.43
C ASP A 98 -9.58 10.32 -0.50
N GLY A 99 -8.83 10.69 0.53
CA GLY A 99 -9.23 11.70 1.50
C GLY A 99 -10.30 11.25 2.51
N LYS A 100 -10.58 9.95 2.59
CA LYS A 100 -11.65 9.35 3.39
C LYS A 100 -11.17 8.47 4.54
N GLY A 101 -9.86 8.47 4.77
CA GLY A 101 -9.25 7.71 5.84
C GLY A 101 -9.23 8.45 7.18
N LYS A 102 -8.23 8.15 7.98
CA LYS A 102 -8.06 8.71 9.31
C LYS A 102 -6.58 8.88 9.64
N ASN A 103 -6.32 9.56 10.78
CA ASN A 103 -4.96 9.77 11.29
C ASN A 103 -4.04 10.50 10.30
N LEU A 104 -4.61 11.32 9.44
CA LEU A 104 -3.83 12.24 8.61
C LEU A 104 -3.25 13.35 9.47
N PRO A 105 -2.04 13.86 9.16
CA PRO A 105 -1.46 14.99 9.86
C PRO A 105 -2.39 16.21 9.82
N ASP A 106 -2.37 16.99 10.89
CA ASP A 106 -3.11 18.26 10.90
C ASP A 106 -2.56 19.23 9.85
N GLU A 107 -3.28 20.33 9.62
CA GLU A 107 -2.93 21.30 8.60
C GLU A 107 -1.56 21.94 8.81
N GLY A 108 -1.17 22.18 10.06
CA GLY A 108 0.13 22.74 10.41
C GLY A 108 1.29 21.80 10.08
N ILE A 109 1.17 20.53 10.47
CA ILE A 109 2.14 19.49 10.15
C ILE A 109 2.15 19.23 8.64
N GLY A 110 0.99 19.17 8.01
CA GLY A 110 0.86 18.98 6.57
C GLY A 110 1.60 20.07 5.77
N ARG A 111 1.49 21.33 6.16
CA ARG A 111 2.24 22.43 5.54
C ARG A 111 3.75 22.27 5.70
N ARG A 112 4.21 21.83 6.86
CA ARG A 112 5.65 21.58 7.10
C ARG A 112 6.16 20.42 6.24
N ILE A 113 5.38 19.35 6.08
CA ILE A 113 5.73 18.24 5.20
C ILE A 113 5.84 18.72 3.75
N LYS A 114 4.86 19.48 3.26
CA LYS A 114 4.87 20.01 1.90
C LYS A 114 6.03 20.98 1.62
N ALA A 115 6.55 21.62 2.65
CA ALA A 115 7.70 22.53 2.56
C ALA A 115 9.06 21.82 2.55
N LEU A 116 9.11 20.52 2.82
CA LEU A 116 10.35 19.76 2.75
C LEU A 116 10.90 19.76 1.32
N GLN A 117 12.21 19.82 1.22
CA GLN A 117 12.89 19.67 -0.06
C GLN A 117 13.16 18.19 -0.31
N GLY A 118 12.76 17.72 -1.48
CA GLY A 118 12.96 16.32 -1.89
C GLY A 118 13.93 16.22 -3.07
N PRO A 119 14.14 14.99 -3.56
CA PRO A 119 13.40 13.79 -3.20
C PRO A 119 13.80 13.18 -1.85
N ILE A 120 12.82 12.62 -1.15
CA ILE A 120 13.04 11.88 0.11
C ILE A 120 12.46 10.48 -0.07
N HIS A 121 13.27 9.47 0.18
CA HIS A 121 12.87 8.07 0.08
C HIS A 121 12.93 7.43 1.47
N LEU A 122 11.76 7.03 1.98
CA LEU A 122 11.60 6.41 3.29
C LEU A 122 11.41 4.90 3.13
N GLN A 123 11.98 4.15 4.04
CA GLN A 123 11.82 2.69 4.10
C GLN A 123 11.51 2.26 5.53
N THR A 124 10.48 1.44 5.69
CA THR A 124 10.15 0.82 6.98
C THR A 124 10.24 -0.69 6.83
N TYR A 125 11.06 -1.30 7.65
CA TYR A 125 11.22 -2.76 7.70
C TYR A 125 10.30 -3.31 8.79
N VAL A 126 9.41 -4.21 8.42
CA VAL A 126 8.36 -4.73 9.30
C VAL A 126 8.36 -6.24 9.38
N SER A 127 7.79 -6.77 10.45
CA SER A 127 7.28 -8.12 10.52
C SER A 127 5.74 -8.06 10.50
N LEU A 128 5.10 -8.91 9.71
CA LEU A 128 3.63 -8.94 9.64
C LEU A 128 2.96 -9.34 10.97
N ALA A 129 3.73 -9.93 11.89
CA ALA A 129 3.28 -10.24 13.25
C ALA A 129 3.54 -9.10 14.26
N CYS A 130 4.15 -8.01 13.86
CA CYS A 130 4.47 -6.88 14.72
C CYS A 130 3.23 -6.03 15.00
N THR A 131 2.85 -5.90 16.26
CA THR A 131 1.64 -5.15 16.66
C THR A 131 1.80 -3.63 16.60
N ASN A 132 3.03 -3.12 16.69
CA ASN A 132 3.34 -1.69 16.69
C ASN A 132 3.76 -1.15 15.32
N CYS A 133 4.12 -2.02 14.38
CA CYS A 133 4.56 -1.61 13.05
C CYS A 133 3.49 -0.84 12.27
N PRO A 134 2.19 -1.19 12.32
CA PRO A 134 1.16 -0.47 11.58
C PRO A 134 1.11 1.03 11.87
N ASP A 135 1.36 1.46 13.09
CA ASP A 135 1.32 2.88 13.44
C ASP A 135 2.35 3.69 12.66
N ILE A 136 3.57 3.18 12.55
CA ILE A 136 4.64 3.87 11.80
C ILE A 136 4.40 3.77 10.29
N VAL A 137 3.97 2.61 9.79
CA VAL A 137 3.68 2.41 8.37
C VAL A 137 2.60 3.37 7.91
N GLN A 138 1.50 3.45 8.64
CA GLN A 138 0.37 4.33 8.32
C GLN A 138 0.76 5.80 8.39
N ALA A 139 1.55 6.20 9.38
CA ALA A 139 2.03 7.57 9.50
C ALA A 139 2.94 7.97 8.32
N LEU A 140 3.88 7.11 7.93
CA LEU A 140 4.79 7.41 6.83
C LEU A 140 4.11 7.32 5.46
N ASN A 141 3.12 6.44 5.28
CA ASN A 141 2.27 6.46 4.10
C ASN A 141 1.51 7.79 3.97
N ALA A 142 0.98 8.32 5.07
CA ALA A 142 0.32 9.63 5.08
C ALA A 142 1.29 10.76 4.70
N VAL A 143 2.53 10.70 5.16
CA VAL A 143 3.58 11.66 4.77
C VAL A 143 3.84 11.61 3.26
N ALA A 144 3.96 10.41 2.69
CA ALA A 144 4.18 10.23 1.24
C ALA A 144 3.02 10.81 0.41
N LEU A 145 1.77 10.65 0.88
CA LEU A 145 0.60 11.20 0.20
C LEU A 145 0.58 12.74 0.16
N LEU A 146 1.22 13.39 1.11
CA LEU A 146 1.21 14.86 1.23
C LEU A 146 2.31 15.56 0.43
N HIS A 147 3.27 14.83 -0.11
CA HIS A 147 4.42 15.42 -0.80
C HIS A 147 4.72 14.69 -2.11
N PRO A 148 4.81 15.38 -3.25
CA PRO A 148 4.97 14.75 -4.57
C PRO A 148 6.33 14.06 -4.76
N HIS A 149 7.33 14.37 -3.92
CA HIS A 149 8.69 13.83 -4.02
C HIS A 149 9.11 13.04 -2.78
N ILE A 150 8.17 12.64 -1.93
CA ILE A 150 8.40 11.71 -0.83
C ILE A 150 7.77 10.37 -1.20
N THR A 151 8.56 9.31 -1.11
CA THR A 151 8.10 7.93 -1.28
C THR A 151 8.32 7.16 0.01
N HIS A 152 7.47 6.17 0.26
CA HIS A 152 7.58 5.29 1.40
C HIS A 152 7.39 3.83 0.96
N ASP A 153 8.41 3.01 1.24
CA ASP A 153 8.38 1.57 1.01
C ASP A 153 8.20 0.84 2.34
N THR A 154 7.20 -0.02 2.43
CA THR A 154 7.03 -0.96 3.54
C THR A 154 7.60 -2.31 3.12
N ILE A 155 8.59 -2.82 3.83
CA ILE A 155 9.36 -3.99 3.45
C ILE A 155 9.23 -5.08 4.51
N ASP A 156 8.70 -6.24 4.11
CA ASP A 156 8.63 -7.41 4.97
C ASP A 156 10.01 -8.03 5.15
N LEU A 157 10.46 -8.12 6.40
CA LEU A 157 11.75 -8.71 6.74
C LEU A 157 11.89 -10.15 6.28
N SER A 158 10.80 -10.89 6.16
CA SER A 158 10.84 -12.29 5.70
C SER A 158 11.24 -12.42 4.22
N LEU A 159 11.11 -11.33 3.44
CA LEU A 159 11.50 -11.29 2.03
C LEU A 159 12.95 -10.86 1.80
N ILE A 160 13.65 -10.48 2.85
CA ILE A 160 15.06 -10.10 2.77
C ILE A 160 15.90 -11.33 3.02
N HIS A 161 16.60 -11.77 1.99
CA HIS A 161 17.63 -12.83 2.12
C HIS A 161 18.94 -12.19 2.56
N ILE A 162 19.30 -12.45 3.78
CA ILE A 162 20.60 -12.05 4.36
C ILE A 162 21.59 -13.18 4.18
#